data_2d3b54e8f0a04e0668a25fcdd4f9af56
#
_entry.id   2d3b54e8f0a04e0668a25fcdd4f9af56
#
_cell.length_a   1.000
_cell.length_b   1.000
_cell.length_c   1.000
_cell.angle_alpha   90.00
_cell.angle_beta   90.00
_cell.angle_gamma   90.00
#
_symmetry.space_group_name_H-M   'P 1'
#
loop_
_entity.id
_entity.type
_entity.pdbx_description
1 polymer ?
#
loop_
_entity_poly.entity_id
_entity_poly.type
_entity_poly.pdbx_seq_one_letter_code
_entity_poly.pdbx_strand_id
1 'polypeptide(L)'
;MTCPHRVIIAFLVLCNTELILLSIAAVSWPTADTSRIPFAVYTDADLHRKELERFFYQGHWCYVGLEAEVPNPGDFKRTVVGERSVILSRAADGALHCVENVCAHRGMQFCRKRHGSGMKEFVCPYHQWSYTLTGDLQGVPLRRGVRQEGQVKGGMPAGFNPKEHGLTKLKVAARGGVVFASFDHDVEPLEDYLGPTITEYFDRLFNGRALTILGYNRQRIPGNWKLMQENIKDPYHPGLLHTWFVTFGLSRADNKAALKMDAQHRHAAMISTRGNAGKQSDVSQVTSFKSSMALEDPRFLDIVHEDWWGEPTAVMTTIFPSVIFQQQVNSVSTRHIQPDGHGNFDFVWTHFGFADDTPEMTARRLRQANLFGPAGFVSADDGEAIELSQCGFEQKPGHRALAELGGRGVEETDHMVTETLIRGMYEYWRKVIEA
;
A
#
# COMPACT_ATOMS: atom_id res chain seq x y z
N MET A 1 5.53 60.69 13.64
CA MET A 1 4.29 59.94 13.36
C MET A 1 4.31 58.65 14.17
N THR A 2 3.51 58.61 15.22
CA THR A 2 3.54 57.64 16.32
C THR A 2 2.72 56.40 15.98
N CYS A 3 3.32 55.24 16.15
CA CYS A 3 2.65 53.94 16.05
C CYS A 3 1.90 53.62 17.35
N PRO A 4 0.65 53.17 17.36
CA PRO A 4 -0.06 52.86 18.59
C PRO A 4 0.24 51.48 19.12
N HIS A 5 0.49 51.38 20.42
CA HIS A 5 0.65 50.17 21.21
C HIS A 5 -0.61 49.30 21.17
N ARG A 6 -0.44 48.02 20.82
CA ARG A 6 -1.46 46.99 21.06
C ARG A 6 -1.31 46.46 22.49
N VAL A 7 -2.33 46.63 23.27
CA VAL A 7 -2.51 46.03 24.58
C VAL A 7 -2.84 44.55 24.39
N ILE A 8 -2.00 43.65 24.91
CA ILE A 8 -2.29 42.23 24.98
C ILE A 8 -3.09 41.98 26.26
N ILE A 9 -4.37 41.67 26.13
CA ILE A 9 -5.19 41.17 27.24
C ILE A 9 -5.04 39.67 27.26
N ALA A 10 -4.32 39.15 28.27
CA ALA A 10 -4.25 37.71 28.55
C ALA A 10 -5.53 37.28 29.25
N PHE A 11 -6.37 36.49 28.58
CA PHE A 11 -7.42 35.74 29.24
C PHE A 11 -6.86 34.44 29.80
N LEU A 12 -6.86 34.30 31.10
CA LEU A 12 -6.70 32.99 31.77
C LEU A 12 -7.98 32.19 31.50
N VAL A 13 -7.88 31.19 30.63
CA VAL A 13 -8.90 30.16 30.48
C VAL A 13 -8.53 29.02 31.40
N LEU A 14 -9.33 28.81 32.45
CA LEU A 14 -9.28 27.62 33.30
C LEU A 14 -9.52 26.39 32.43
N CYS A 15 -8.52 25.52 32.38
CA CYS A 15 -8.58 24.26 31.63
C CYS A 15 -9.44 23.25 32.41
N ASN A 16 -10.73 23.19 32.07
CA ASN A 16 -11.52 21.99 32.32
C ASN A 16 -11.06 20.97 31.28
N THR A 17 -10.45 19.89 31.74
CA THR A 17 -10.14 18.68 30.95
C THR A 17 -11.43 17.93 30.63
N GLU A 18 -12.26 18.49 29.79
CA GLU A 18 -13.18 17.69 28.97
C GLU A 18 -12.39 17.21 27.77
N LEU A 19 -12.26 15.88 27.63
CA LEU A 19 -11.94 15.24 26.37
C LEU A 19 -12.95 15.76 25.35
N ILE A 20 -12.56 16.73 24.53
CA ILE A 20 -13.29 17.08 23.31
C ILE A 20 -13.06 15.87 22.39
N LEU A 21 -13.93 14.87 22.48
CA LEU A 21 -14.23 14.00 21.38
C LEU A 21 -14.78 14.91 20.29
N LEU A 22 -13.89 15.43 19.43
CA LEU A 22 -14.29 16.01 18.16
C LEU A 22 -15.08 14.91 17.44
N SER A 23 -16.42 14.96 17.55
CA SER A 23 -17.25 14.14 16.70
C SER A 23 -16.99 14.65 15.27
N ILE A 24 -16.15 13.92 14.53
CA ILE A 24 -16.02 14.14 13.10
C ILE A 24 -17.42 13.98 12.55
N ALA A 25 -17.94 15.02 11.92
CA ALA A 25 -19.28 14.99 11.33
C ALA A 25 -19.36 13.75 10.43
N ALA A 26 -20.39 12.93 10.61
CA ALA A 26 -20.58 11.75 9.80
C ALA A 26 -20.59 12.16 8.33
N VAL A 27 -19.88 11.41 7.48
CA VAL A 27 -19.85 11.67 6.03
C VAL A 27 -21.29 11.54 5.52
N SER A 28 -21.81 12.61 4.94
CA SER A 28 -23.17 12.59 4.37
C SER A 28 -23.16 11.90 3.01
N TRP A 29 -23.64 10.66 2.97
CA TRP A 29 -23.81 9.92 1.72
C TRP A 29 -25.09 10.36 1.00
N PRO A 30 -25.01 10.67 -0.31
CA PRO A 30 -26.18 11.12 -1.08
C PRO A 30 -27.23 10.01 -1.30
N THR A 31 -26.81 8.74 -1.22
CA THR A 31 -27.64 7.56 -1.42
C THR A 31 -27.43 6.57 -0.27
N ALA A 32 -28.39 5.66 -0.08
CA ALA A 32 -28.26 4.58 0.90
C ALA A 32 -27.15 3.59 0.53
N ASP A 33 -26.92 3.40 -0.77
CA ASP A 33 -25.82 2.60 -1.34
C ASP A 33 -24.54 3.43 -1.52
N THR A 34 -23.49 2.82 -2.04
CA THR A 34 -22.18 3.41 -2.28
C THR A 34 -21.95 3.84 -3.74
N SER A 35 -23.02 3.98 -4.53
CA SER A 35 -22.93 4.41 -5.93
C SER A 35 -22.65 5.91 -6.11
N ARG A 36 -22.71 6.68 -5.03
CA ARG A 36 -22.43 8.12 -4.97
C ARG A 36 -21.44 8.42 -3.86
N ILE A 37 -20.18 8.62 -4.22
CA ILE A 37 -19.08 8.79 -3.26
C ILE A 37 -18.85 10.29 -3.05
N PRO A 38 -19.05 10.82 -1.82
CA PRO A 38 -18.81 12.23 -1.54
C PRO A 38 -17.34 12.62 -1.77
N PHE A 39 -17.07 13.76 -2.40
CA PHE A 39 -15.69 14.23 -2.61
C PHE A 39 -14.95 14.51 -1.30
N ALA A 40 -15.67 14.76 -0.21
CA ALA A 40 -15.11 14.89 1.13
C ALA A 40 -14.33 13.62 1.55
N VAL A 41 -14.68 12.44 1.04
CA VAL A 41 -13.93 11.19 1.29
C VAL A 41 -12.47 11.28 0.85
N TYR A 42 -12.17 12.14 -0.13
CA TYR A 42 -10.81 12.31 -0.67
C TYR A 42 -10.11 13.57 -0.16
N THR A 43 -10.85 14.54 0.37
CA THR A 43 -10.33 15.90 0.65
C THR A 43 -10.35 16.30 2.11
N ASP A 44 -11.02 15.54 2.97
CA ASP A 44 -11.14 15.85 4.39
C ASP A 44 -9.96 15.28 5.18
N ALA A 45 -9.14 16.17 5.78
CA ALA A 45 -7.96 15.79 6.53
C ALA A 45 -8.30 15.11 7.88
N ASP A 46 -9.44 15.40 8.48
CA ASP A 46 -9.87 14.78 9.74
C ASP A 46 -10.34 13.34 9.47
N LEU A 47 -11.04 13.17 8.36
CA LEU A 47 -11.44 11.85 7.89
C LEU A 47 -10.22 11.00 7.55
N HIS A 48 -9.22 11.57 6.88
CA HIS A 48 -7.95 10.88 6.61
C HIS A 48 -7.27 10.41 7.91
N ARG A 49 -7.24 11.24 8.97
CA ARG A 49 -6.71 10.81 10.27
C ARG A 49 -7.49 9.64 10.86
N LYS A 50 -8.83 9.67 10.74
CA LYS A 50 -9.68 8.55 11.17
C LYS A 50 -9.40 7.28 10.36
N GLU A 51 -9.18 7.39 9.05
CA GLU A 51 -8.77 6.28 8.19
C GLU A 51 -7.44 5.66 8.63
N LEU A 52 -6.43 6.49 8.94
CA LEU A 52 -5.15 5.99 9.44
C LEU A 52 -5.32 5.17 10.72
N GLU A 53 -6.10 5.67 11.69
CA GLU A 53 -6.37 4.94 12.93
C GLU A 53 -7.14 3.64 12.68
N ARG A 54 -8.18 3.66 11.84
CA ARG A 54 -9.10 2.54 11.65
C ARG A 54 -8.57 1.47 10.68
N PHE A 55 -7.80 1.85 9.65
CA PHE A 55 -7.36 0.93 8.59
C PHE A 55 -5.89 0.57 8.66
N PHE A 56 -5.04 1.41 9.26
CA PHE A 56 -3.61 1.15 9.30
C PHE A 56 -3.08 0.82 10.69
N TYR A 57 -3.70 1.37 11.73
CA TYR A 57 -3.19 1.19 13.09
C TYR A 57 -4.05 0.27 13.95
N GLN A 58 -5.25 -0.09 13.49
CA GLN A 58 -6.18 -1.01 14.16
C GLN A 58 -6.82 -1.98 13.17
N GLY A 59 -7.11 -3.21 13.61
CA GLY A 59 -7.99 -4.18 12.94
C GLY A 59 -7.54 -4.69 11.57
N HIS A 60 -6.35 -4.33 11.07
CA HIS A 60 -5.93 -4.69 9.72
C HIS A 60 -4.48 -5.18 9.66
N TRP A 61 -4.22 -6.07 8.69
CA TRP A 61 -2.89 -6.44 8.28
C TRP A 61 -2.41 -5.52 7.15
N CYS A 62 -1.24 -4.93 7.35
CA CYS A 62 -0.58 -4.08 6.36
C CYS A 62 0.65 -4.76 5.78
N TYR A 63 0.82 -4.70 4.48
CA TYR A 63 2.00 -5.21 3.80
C TYR A 63 3.26 -4.44 4.21
N VAL A 64 4.33 -5.16 4.54
CA VAL A 64 5.62 -4.55 4.90
C VAL A 64 6.78 -5.02 4.02
N GLY A 65 6.63 -6.10 3.28
CA GLY A 65 7.67 -6.57 2.36
C GLY A 65 7.54 -8.01 1.93
N LEU A 66 8.56 -8.44 1.20
CA LEU A 66 8.78 -9.84 0.85
C LEU A 66 9.90 -10.42 1.72
N GLU A 67 9.83 -11.68 2.10
CA GLU A 67 10.92 -12.38 2.80
C GLU A 67 12.24 -12.31 2.01
N ALA A 68 12.14 -12.33 0.68
CA ALA A 68 13.26 -12.20 -0.23
C ALA A 68 14.00 -10.84 -0.13
N GLU A 69 13.40 -9.83 0.51
CA GLU A 69 14.05 -8.54 0.78
C GLU A 69 14.89 -8.54 2.06
N VAL A 70 14.69 -9.53 2.92
CA VAL A 70 15.41 -9.75 4.18
C VAL A 70 15.79 -11.24 4.34
N PRO A 71 16.55 -11.81 3.39
CA PRO A 71 16.75 -13.26 3.32
C PRO A 71 17.61 -13.84 4.46
N ASN A 72 18.51 -13.05 5.06
CA ASN A 72 19.48 -13.55 6.03
C ASN A 72 19.31 -12.88 7.40
N PRO A 73 19.69 -13.56 8.49
CA PRO A 73 19.81 -12.93 9.79
C PRO A 73 20.66 -11.66 9.74
N GLY A 74 20.11 -10.56 10.30
CA GLY A 74 20.76 -9.25 10.26
C GLY A 74 20.32 -8.39 9.07
N ASP A 75 19.50 -8.91 8.15
CA ASP A 75 18.91 -8.11 7.08
C ASP A 75 17.72 -7.31 7.61
N PHE A 76 17.53 -6.11 7.05
CA PHE A 76 16.37 -5.29 7.35
C PHE A 76 15.89 -4.49 6.13
N LYS A 77 14.60 -4.18 6.16
CA LYS A 77 13.94 -3.25 5.25
C LYS A 77 13.16 -2.21 6.05
N ARG A 78 13.42 -0.91 5.81
CA ARG A 78 12.59 0.17 6.31
C ARG A 78 11.44 0.46 5.34
N THR A 79 10.22 0.47 5.85
CA THR A 79 9.00 0.76 5.11
C THR A 79 8.04 1.59 5.98
N VAL A 80 6.75 1.58 5.66
CA VAL A 80 5.72 2.25 6.45
C VAL A 80 4.50 1.34 6.63
N VAL A 81 3.74 1.61 7.70
CA VAL A 81 2.35 1.18 7.89
C VAL A 81 1.53 2.45 8.06
N GLY A 82 0.63 2.73 7.13
CA GLY A 82 0.07 4.06 7.01
C GLY A 82 1.17 5.09 6.81
N GLU A 83 1.24 6.09 7.68
CA GLU A 83 2.28 7.12 7.68
C GLU A 83 3.42 6.82 8.69
N ARG A 84 3.29 5.76 9.51
CA ARG A 84 4.30 5.41 10.51
C ARG A 84 5.42 4.61 9.88
N SER A 85 6.66 5.10 10.06
CA SER A 85 7.86 4.38 9.61
C SER A 85 8.10 3.13 10.46
N VAL A 86 8.29 1.98 9.81
CA VAL A 86 8.56 0.70 10.46
C VAL A 86 9.78 0.02 9.85
N ILE A 87 10.36 -0.93 10.57
CA ILE A 87 11.52 -1.70 10.15
C ILE A 87 11.15 -3.19 10.23
N LEU A 88 11.06 -3.84 9.07
CA LEU A 88 11.04 -5.29 8.96
C LEU A 88 12.48 -5.81 9.08
N SER A 89 12.73 -6.78 9.95
CA SER A 89 14.06 -7.37 10.14
C SER A 89 13.98 -8.89 10.29
N ARG A 90 15.07 -9.56 9.94
CA ARG A 90 15.26 -10.97 10.27
C ARG A 90 16.24 -11.08 11.42
N ALA A 91 15.80 -11.61 12.55
CA ALA A 91 16.60 -11.79 13.74
C ALA A 91 17.59 -12.96 13.62
N ALA A 92 18.46 -13.13 14.60
CA ALA A 92 19.50 -14.15 14.60
C ALA A 92 18.96 -15.61 14.59
N ASP A 93 17.76 -15.81 15.10
CA ASP A 93 17.04 -17.09 15.09
C ASP A 93 16.30 -17.38 13.76
N GLY A 94 16.41 -16.45 12.79
CA GLY A 94 15.71 -16.53 11.50
C GLY A 94 14.29 -16.00 11.52
N ALA A 95 13.73 -15.63 12.66
CA ALA A 95 12.37 -15.10 12.77
C ALA A 95 12.27 -13.67 12.21
N LEU A 96 11.09 -13.34 11.66
CA LEU A 96 10.77 -12.02 11.17
C LEU A 96 10.17 -11.17 12.29
N HIS A 97 10.63 -9.95 12.39
CA HIS A 97 10.12 -8.94 13.33
C HIS A 97 9.84 -7.64 12.59
N CYS A 98 8.84 -6.91 13.08
CA CYS A 98 8.55 -5.57 12.62
C CYS A 98 8.45 -4.63 13.82
N VAL A 99 9.18 -3.52 13.78
CA VAL A 99 9.21 -2.54 14.87
C VAL A 99 9.02 -1.14 14.32
N GLU A 100 8.41 -0.26 15.10
CA GLU A 100 8.29 1.15 14.74
C GLU A 100 9.67 1.82 14.77
N ASN A 101 9.98 2.61 13.76
CA ASN A 101 11.24 3.33 13.61
C ASN A 101 11.25 4.62 14.44
N VAL A 102 10.93 4.51 15.73
CA VAL A 102 10.86 5.65 16.65
C VAL A 102 11.64 5.30 17.92
N CYS A 103 12.73 6.02 18.17
CA CYS A 103 13.57 5.81 19.35
C CYS A 103 12.78 6.11 20.63
N ALA A 104 12.72 5.16 21.57
CA ALA A 104 12.01 5.29 22.83
C ALA A 104 12.52 6.42 23.73
N HIS A 105 13.74 6.96 23.47
CA HIS A 105 14.30 8.06 24.26
C HIS A 105 13.61 9.40 23.96
N ARG A 106 13.67 9.86 22.70
CA ARG A 106 13.15 11.18 22.27
C ARG A 106 12.53 11.16 20.87
N GLY A 107 11.96 10.04 20.45
CA GLY A 107 11.15 9.96 19.24
C GLY A 107 11.90 10.08 17.90
N MET A 108 13.24 10.06 17.89
CA MET A 108 13.98 10.16 16.64
C MET A 108 13.72 8.93 15.75
N GLN A 109 13.38 9.15 14.47
CA GLN A 109 13.46 8.09 13.45
C GLN A 109 14.93 7.77 13.16
N PHE A 110 15.43 6.67 13.71
CA PHE A 110 16.87 6.38 13.76
C PHE A 110 17.37 5.60 12.55
N CYS A 111 16.55 4.71 11.97
CA CYS A 111 16.91 3.97 10.77
C CYS A 111 16.66 4.83 9.52
N ARG A 112 17.73 5.29 8.87
CA ARG A 112 17.67 6.18 7.70
C ARG A 112 17.79 5.43 6.37
N LYS A 113 18.45 4.27 6.35
CA LYS A 113 18.62 3.43 5.16
C LYS A 113 17.32 2.67 4.86
N ARG A 114 17.02 2.44 3.59
CA ARG A 114 15.87 1.64 3.18
C ARG A 114 16.09 0.15 3.40
N HIS A 115 17.32 -0.33 3.14
CA HIS A 115 17.74 -1.72 3.31
C HIS A 115 19.13 -1.77 3.94
N GLY A 116 19.46 -2.87 4.57
CA GLY A 116 20.79 -3.16 5.08
C GLY A 116 20.90 -4.63 5.47
N SER A 117 22.14 -5.08 5.59
CA SER A 117 22.48 -6.47 5.88
C SER A 117 23.51 -6.58 6.98
N GLY A 118 23.56 -7.74 7.65
CA GLY A 118 24.55 -8.07 8.65
C GLY A 118 24.45 -7.24 9.93
N MET A 119 23.29 -6.64 10.20
CA MET A 119 23.07 -5.83 11.40
C MET A 119 22.98 -6.74 12.63
N LYS A 120 23.64 -6.31 13.71
CA LYS A 120 23.55 -6.99 15.01
C LYS A 120 22.57 -6.29 15.95
N GLU A 121 22.45 -4.98 15.80
CA GLU A 121 21.60 -4.11 16.60
C GLU A 121 21.23 -2.84 15.83
N PHE A 122 20.17 -2.17 16.24
CA PHE A 122 19.82 -0.84 15.78
C PHE A 122 20.35 0.20 16.75
N VAL A 123 21.10 1.19 16.28
CA VAL A 123 21.66 2.26 17.10
C VAL A 123 21.08 3.60 16.69
N CYS A 124 20.45 4.29 17.64
CA CYS A 124 19.96 5.64 17.42
C CYS A 124 21.14 6.62 17.36
N PRO A 125 21.34 7.35 16.26
CA PRO A 125 22.50 8.24 16.12
C PRO A 125 22.46 9.47 17.03
N TYR A 126 21.33 9.77 17.67
CA TYR A 126 21.18 10.95 18.52
C TYR A 126 21.89 10.78 19.87
N HIS A 127 21.54 9.71 20.62
CA HIS A 127 22.14 9.44 21.94
C HIS A 127 22.68 8.02 22.08
N GLN A 128 22.82 7.30 20.95
CA GLN A 128 23.38 5.94 20.87
C GLN A 128 22.63 4.90 21.71
N TRP A 129 21.32 5.12 21.97
CA TRP A 129 20.52 4.04 22.49
C TRP A 129 20.49 2.92 21.46
N SER A 130 20.76 1.70 21.91
CA SER A 130 20.80 0.54 21.02
C SER A 130 19.71 -0.47 21.36
N TYR A 131 19.19 -1.09 20.30
CA TYR A 131 18.09 -2.04 20.37
C TYR A 131 18.45 -3.31 19.61
N THR A 132 17.94 -4.45 20.09
CA THR A 132 18.00 -5.69 19.31
C THR A 132 17.23 -5.53 17.99
N LEU A 133 17.40 -6.47 17.05
CA LEU A 133 16.58 -6.51 15.84
C LEU A 133 15.12 -6.85 16.14
N THR A 134 14.84 -7.35 17.35
CA THR A 134 13.48 -7.61 17.87
C THR A 134 12.87 -6.41 18.59
N GLY A 135 13.62 -5.29 18.71
CA GLY A 135 13.17 -4.03 19.32
C GLY A 135 13.42 -3.87 20.81
N ASP A 136 14.07 -4.82 21.49
CA ASP A 136 14.36 -4.69 22.93
C ASP A 136 15.53 -3.73 23.17
N LEU A 137 15.40 -2.85 24.17
CA LEU A 137 16.48 -1.93 24.54
C LEU A 137 17.67 -2.69 25.16
N GLN A 138 18.84 -2.61 24.52
CA GLN A 138 20.08 -3.25 24.96
C GLN A 138 21.02 -2.30 25.67
N GLY A 139 21.26 -1.13 25.08
CA GLY A 139 22.28 -0.20 25.51
C GLY A 139 21.79 1.22 25.74
N VAL A 140 22.19 1.80 26.85
CA VAL A 140 21.97 3.20 27.18
C VAL A 140 23.33 3.78 27.62
N PRO A 141 23.99 4.61 26.78
CA PRO A 141 25.24 5.24 27.12
C PRO A 141 25.14 6.04 28.44
N LEU A 142 26.19 5.99 29.25
CA LEU A 142 26.27 6.70 30.51
C LEU A 142 25.14 6.39 31.52
N ARG A 143 24.46 5.24 31.36
CA ARG A 143 23.36 4.81 32.26
C ARG A 143 23.77 4.82 33.73
N ARG A 144 25.03 4.46 34.05
CA ARG A 144 25.58 4.41 35.41
C ARG A 144 26.24 5.73 35.84
N GLY A 145 26.10 6.80 35.06
CA GLY A 145 26.76 8.06 35.27
C GLY A 145 28.24 8.04 34.86
N VAL A 146 28.94 9.10 35.14
CA VAL A 146 30.40 9.26 34.91
C VAL A 146 31.11 9.46 36.23
N ARG A 147 32.29 8.86 36.38
CA ARG A 147 33.14 9.06 37.57
C ARG A 147 33.95 10.34 37.41
N GLN A 148 33.72 11.32 38.30
CA GLN A 148 34.44 12.57 38.37
C GLN A 148 34.86 12.81 39.85
N GLU A 149 36.14 13.10 40.08
CA GLU A 149 36.68 13.37 41.43
C GLU A 149 36.30 12.29 42.47
N GLY A 150 36.31 11.02 42.08
CA GLY A 150 35.97 9.90 42.94
C GLY A 150 34.47 9.65 43.16
N GLN A 151 33.60 10.53 42.70
CA GLN A 151 32.14 10.40 42.80
C GLN A 151 31.49 10.06 41.46
N VAL A 152 30.38 9.34 41.49
CA VAL A 152 29.54 9.11 40.30
C VAL A 152 28.57 10.27 40.19
N LYS A 153 28.62 10.97 39.04
CA LYS A 153 27.70 12.09 38.71
C LYS A 153 26.80 11.70 37.55
N GLY A 154 25.52 12.09 37.61
CA GLY A 154 24.52 11.82 36.58
C GLY A 154 24.11 10.35 36.50
N GLY A 155 23.72 9.91 35.34
CA GLY A 155 23.17 8.58 35.08
C GLY A 155 21.65 8.52 35.13
N MET A 156 21.08 7.36 34.82
CA MET A 156 19.64 7.10 34.95
C MET A 156 19.27 6.87 36.41
N PRO A 157 18.03 7.16 36.81
CA PRO A 157 17.59 6.88 38.19
C PRO A 157 17.68 5.38 38.52
N ALA A 158 17.82 5.05 39.82
CA ALA A 158 18.02 3.67 40.29
C ALA A 158 16.90 2.70 39.83
N GLY A 159 15.66 3.19 39.63
CA GLY A 159 14.52 2.40 39.15
C GLY A 159 14.42 2.27 37.64
N PHE A 160 15.36 2.78 36.85
CA PHE A 160 15.30 2.69 35.40
C PHE A 160 15.39 1.23 34.93
N ASN A 161 14.30 0.75 34.30
CA ASN A 161 14.20 -0.60 33.78
C ASN A 161 14.26 -0.59 32.23
N PRO A 162 15.32 -1.06 31.58
CA PRO A 162 15.43 -1.09 30.12
C PRO A 162 14.32 -1.88 29.44
N LYS A 163 13.73 -2.88 30.09
CA LYS A 163 12.67 -3.71 29.53
C LYS A 163 11.39 -2.92 29.22
N GLU A 164 11.20 -1.78 29.86
CA GLU A 164 10.05 -0.89 29.68
C GLU A 164 10.25 0.14 28.56
N HIS A 165 11.41 0.17 27.93
CA HIS A 165 11.83 1.19 26.96
C HIS A 165 12.28 0.60 25.61
N GLY A 166 11.69 -0.52 25.20
CA GLY A 166 11.87 -1.07 23.86
C GLY A 166 11.18 -0.24 22.77
N LEU A 167 11.41 -0.60 21.53
CA LEU A 167 10.65 -0.08 20.41
C LEU A 167 9.23 -0.68 20.38
N THR A 168 8.27 0.05 19.86
CA THR A 168 6.93 -0.50 19.59
C THR A 168 7.05 -1.67 18.61
N LYS A 169 6.58 -2.85 19.02
CA LYS A 169 6.60 -4.07 18.22
C LYS A 169 5.26 -4.24 17.53
N LEU A 170 5.29 -4.63 16.27
CA LEU A 170 4.09 -4.99 15.52
C LEU A 170 3.93 -6.52 15.53
N LYS A 171 2.68 -6.99 15.47
CA LYS A 171 2.37 -8.39 15.15
C LYS A 171 2.78 -8.67 13.72
N VAL A 172 3.44 -9.80 13.44
CA VAL A 172 3.94 -10.18 12.12
C VAL A 172 3.34 -11.52 11.72
N ALA A 173 2.92 -11.62 10.46
CA ALA A 173 2.54 -12.86 9.81
C ALA A 173 3.11 -12.91 8.40
N ALA A 174 3.43 -14.11 7.91
CA ALA A 174 3.90 -14.31 6.56
C ALA A 174 3.13 -15.45 5.88
N ARG A 175 2.85 -15.29 4.57
CA ARG A 175 2.25 -16.30 3.71
C ARG A 175 2.90 -16.25 2.34
N GLY A 176 3.36 -17.37 1.81
CA GLY A 176 3.96 -17.47 0.48
C GLY A 176 5.17 -16.55 0.26
N GLY A 177 5.90 -16.17 1.32
CA GLY A 177 7.01 -15.22 1.25
C GLY A 177 6.61 -13.75 1.30
N VAL A 178 5.32 -13.44 1.45
CA VAL A 178 4.80 -12.08 1.66
C VAL A 178 4.65 -11.83 3.15
N VAL A 179 5.15 -10.68 3.63
CA VAL A 179 5.14 -10.32 5.04
C VAL A 179 4.16 -9.19 5.31
N PHE A 180 3.29 -9.41 6.29
CA PHE A 180 2.34 -8.45 6.79
C PHE A 180 2.64 -8.12 8.26
N ALA A 181 2.31 -6.92 8.67
CA ALA A 181 2.42 -6.49 10.06
C ALA A 181 1.18 -5.70 10.49
N SER A 182 0.88 -5.73 11.78
CA SER A 182 -0.21 -4.96 12.38
C SER A 182 0.24 -4.32 13.68
N PHE A 183 -0.14 -3.07 13.93
CA PHE A 183 -0.02 -2.44 15.24
C PHE A 183 -1.01 -3.02 16.24
N ASP A 184 -2.10 -3.60 15.73
CA ASP A 184 -3.12 -4.28 16.53
C ASP A 184 -2.72 -5.74 16.77
N HIS A 185 -2.40 -6.10 18.00
CA HIS A 185 -2.03 -7.47 18.36
C HIS A 185 -3.23 -8.41 18.42
N ASP A 186 -4.44 -7.88 18.50
CA ASP A 186 -5.71 -8.62 18.53
C ASP A 186 -6.34 -8.78 17.13
N VAL A 187 -5.66 -8.29 16.08
CA VAL A 187 -6.10 -8.48 14.69
C VAL A 187 -6.35 -9.96 14.40
N GLU A 188 -7.40 -10.25 13.64
CA GLU A 188 -7.76 -11.63 13.24
C GLU A 188 -6.59 -12.36 12.56
N PRO A 189 -6.56 -13.71 12.55
CA PRO A 189 -5.54 -14.46 11.82
C PRO A 189 -5.47 -14.03 10.35
N LEU A 190 -4.24 -14.04 9.77
CA LEU A 190 -4.04 -13.57 8.38
C LEU A 190 -4.87 -14.37 7.37
N GLU A 191 -5.04 -15.68 7.59
CA GLU A 191 -5.84 -16.55 6.75
C GLU A 191 -7.32 -16.14 6.72
N ASP A 192 -7.87 -15.81 7.88
CA ASP A 192 -9.26 -15.36 8.03
C ASP A 192 -9.41 -13.95 7.42
N TYR A 193 -8.39 -13.10 7.60
CA TYR A 193 -8.33 -11.77 7.02
C TYR A 193 -8.36 -11.79 5.49
N LEU A 194 -7.59 -12.67 4.86
CA LEU A 194 -7.59 -12.81 3.40
C LEU A 194 -8.89 -13.44 2.89
N GLY A 195 -9.41 -14.40 3.62
CA GLY A 195 -10.59 -15.18 3.23
C GLY A 195 -10.32 -16.14 2.06
N PRO A 196 -11.18 -17.14 1.85
CA PRO A 196 -10.92 -18.22 0.89
C PRO A 196 -10.83 -17.73 -0.56
N THR A 197 -11.71 -16.81 -0.98
CA THR A 197 -11.73 -16.29 -2.36
C THR A 197 -10.42 -15.60 -2.73
N ILE A 198 -9.91 -14.76 -1.85
CA ILE A 198 -8.68 -14.00 -2.11
C ILE A 198 -7.45 -14.88 -1.96
N THR A 199 -7.45 -15.80 -1.02
CA THR A 199 -6.38 -16.77 -0.82
C THR A 199 -6.10 -17.59 -2.09
N GLU A 200 -7.13 -17.98 -2.85
CA GLU A 200 -6.97 -18.67 -4.12
C GLU A 200 -6.06 -17.90 -5.10
N TYR A 201 -6.33 -16.61 -5.31
CA TYR A 201 -5.54 -15.77 -6.22
C TYR A 201 -4.19 -15.35 -5.63
N PHE A 202 -4.11 -15.22 -4.32
CA PHE A 202 -2.87 -14.96 -3.61
C PHE A 202 -1.90 -16.14 -3.75
N ASP A 203 -2.34 -17.34 -3.42
CA ASP A 203 -1.51 -18.56 -3.47
C ASP A 203 -1.12 -18.96 -4.91
N ARG A 204 -1.94 -18.58 -5.90
CA ARG A 204 -1.60 -18.76 -7.31
C ARG A 204 -0.30 -18.02 -7.67
N LEU A 205 -0.10 -16.82 -7.16
CA LEU A 205 1.11 -16.00 -7.42
C LEU A 205 2.24 -16.38 -6.45
N PHE A 206 1.92 -16.59 -5.17
CA PHE A 206 2.86 -16.90 -4.10
C PHE A 206 2.77 -18.37 -3.72
N ASN A 207 3.07 -19.21 -4.68
CA ASN A 207 2.85 -20.68 -4.67
C ASN A 207 3.98 -21.48 -3.99
N GLY A 208 4.81 -20.83 -3.18
CA GLY A 208 5.95 -21.45 -2.50
C GLY A 208 7.26 -21.46 -3.29
N ARG A 209 7.28 -20.99 -4.55
CA ARG A 209 8.54 -20.77 -5.30
C ARG A 209 9.35 -19.67 -4.63
N ALA A 210 10.66 -19.89 -4.51
CA ALA A 210 11.57 -18.89 -3.99
C ALA A 210 11.57 -17.63 -4.88
N LEU A 211 11.38 -16.48 -4.28
CA LEU A 211 11.33 -15.21 -4.97
C LEU A 211 12.72 -14.57 -5.12
N THR A 212 12.94 -13.88 -6.23
CA THR A 212 14.15 -13.06 -6.48
C THR A 212 13.74 -11.63 -6.72
N ILE A 213 14.29 -10.68 -5.97
CA ILE A 213 14.01 -9.25 -6.18
C ILE A 213 14.74 -8.76 -7.43
N LEU A 214 14.00 -8.21 -8.39
CA LEU A 214 14.52 -7.69 -9.65
C LEU A 214 14.77 -6.19 -9.58
N GLY A 215 14.05 -5.47 -8.75
CA GLY A 215 14.23 -4.03 -8.59
C GLY A 215 13.00 -3.32 -8.03
N TYR A 216 13.14 -2.00 -7.90
CA TYR A 216 12.11 -1.14 -7.32
C TYR A 216 11.85 0.07 -8.22
N ASN A 217 10.58 0.46 -8.28
CA ASN A 217 10.19 1.78 -8.75
C ASN A 217 9.44 2.51 -7.63
N ARG A 218 9.47 3.83 -7.66
CA ARG A 218 8.69 4.68 -6.77
C ARG A 218 8.10 5.82 -7.56
N GLN A 219 6.81 6.02 -7.38
CA GLN A 219 6.06 7.12 -7.96
C GLN A 219 5.44 7.93 -6.82
N ARG A 220 5.66 9.24 -6.81
CA ARG A 220 4.92 10.16 -5.96
C ARG A 220 3.71 10.64 -6.72
N ILE A 221 2.52 10.41 -6.17
CA ILE A 221 1.24 10.76 -6.80
C ILE A 221 0.51 11.76 -5.91
N PRO A 222 0.23 12.99 -6.43
CA PRO A 222 -0.61 13.96 -5.75
C PRO A 222 -2.08 13.50 -5.81
N GLY A 223 -2.53 12.81 -4.79
CA GLY A 223 -3.90 12.27 -4.72
C GLY A 223 -4.14 11.50 -3.42
N ASN A 224 -5.40 11.31 -3.09
CA ASN A 224 -5.78 10.49 -1.94
C ASN A 224 -5.42 9.02 -2.19
N TRP A 225 -4.89 8.35 -1.19
CA TRP A 225 -4.42 6.95 -1.29
C TRP A 225 -5.50 5.97 -1.79
N LYS A 226 -6.78 6.24 -1.50
CA LYS A 226 -7.90 5.39 -1.95
C LYS A 226 -8.08 5.41 -3.47
N LEU A 227 -7.71 6.50 -4.13
CA LEU A 227 -7.83 6.61 -5.58
C LEU A 227 -7.01 5.55 -6.32
N MET A 228 -5.87 5.13 -5.76
CA MET A 228 -5.11 4.01 -6.34
C MET A 228 -5.79 2.66 -6.07
N GLN A 229 -6.44 2.50 -4.91
CA GLN A 229 -7.25 1.31 -4.65
C GLN A 229 -8.46 1.22 -5.61
N GLU A 230 -9.11 2.35 -5.88
CA GLU A 230 -10.20 2.44 -6.85
C GLU A 230 -9.72 2.16 -8.27
N ASN A 231 -8.62 2.80 -8.68
CA ASN A 231 -8.05 2.62 -10.02
C ASN A 231 -7.79 1.13 -10.33
N ILE A 232 -7.21 0.38 -9.39
CA ILE A 232 -6.96 -1.05 -9.60
C ILE A 232 -8.25 -1.90 -9.48
N LYS A 233 -9.29 -1.39 -8.87
CA LYS A 233 -10.62 -2.03 -8.79
C LYS A 233 -11.55 -1.61 -9.93
N ASP A 234 -11.09 -0.74 -10.81
CA ASP A 234 -11.82 -0.27 -11.98
C ASP A 234 -11.40 -1.05 -13.24
N PRO A 235 -12.18 -2.05 -13.69
CA PRO A 235 -11.90 -2.76 -14.92
C PRO A 235 -12.26 -1.97 -16.19
N TYR A 236 -12.94 -0.85 -16.05
CA TYR A 236 -13.49 -0.08 -17.15
C TYR A 236 -12.45 0.84 -17.81
N HIS A 237 -11.61 1.52 -17.00
CA HIS A 237 -10.65 2.51 -17.51
C HIS A 237 -9.52 1.92 -18.39
N PRO A 238 -8.99 0.66 -18.18
CA PRO A 238 -7.77 0.24 -18.88
C PRO A 238 -7.90 0.24 -20.40
N GLY A 239 -9.08 -0.08 -20.91
CA GLY A 239 -9.34 -0.05 -22.36
C GLY A 239 -9.57 1.35 -22.94
N LEU A 240 -9.73 2.36 -22.11
CA LEU A 240 -10.06 3.73 -22.48
C LEU A 240 -8.90 4.70 -22.23
N LEU A 241 -8.29 4.63 -21.04
CA LEU A 241 -7.17 5.45 -20.63
C LEU A 241 -5.88 4.97 -21.29
N HIS A 242 -5.58 3.68 -21.15
CA HIS A 242 -4.34 3.09 -21.71
C HIS A 242 -4.52 2.69 -23.16
N THR A 243 -4.65 3.66 -24.04
CA THR A 243 -4.84 3.44 -25.48
C THR A 243 -3.77 2.56 -26.10
N TRP A 244 -2.61 2.53 -25.48
CA TRP A 244 -1.51 1.65 -25.80
C TRP A 244 -1.88 0.15 -25.64
N PHE A 245 -2.60 -0.23 -24.58
CA PHE A 245 -3.05 -1.60 -24.40
C PHE A 245 -3.97 -2.08 -25.52
N VAL A 246 -4.91 -1.23 -25.92
CA VAL A 246 -5.85 -1.56 -27.01
C VAL A 246 -5.13 -1.58 -28.35
N THR A 247 -4.28 -0.59 -28.61
CA THR A 247 -3.54 -0.45 -29.85
C THR A 247 -2.66 -1.68 -30.15
N PHE A 248 -1.98 -2.21 -29.14
CA PHE A 248 -1.08 -3.36 -29.27
C PHE A 248 -1.71 -4.69 -28.86
N GLY A 249 -3.02 -4.72 -28.61
CA GLY A 249 -3.80 -5.94 -28.38
C GLY A 249 -3.52 -6.64 -27.05
N LEU A 250 -3.06 -5.89 -26.03
CA LEU A 250 -2.91 -6.40 -24.66
C LEU A 250 -4.23 -6.34 -23.89
N SER A 251 -5.09 -5.35 -24.18
CA SER A 251 -6.46 -5.27 -23.69
C SER A 251 -7.43 -5.34 -24.85
N ARG A 252 -8.47 -6.15 -24.70
CA ARG A 252 -9.52 -6.35 -25.70
C ARG A 252 -10.85 -6.41 -24.97
N ALA A 253 -11.89 -5.87 -25.59
CA ALA A 253 -13.23 -5.90 -25.03
C ALA A 253 -13.83 -7.32 -24.96
N ASP A 254 -13.28 -8.27 -25.71
CA ASP A 254 -13.66 -9.70 -25.72
C ASP A 254 -12.80 -10.56 -24.79
N ASN A 255 -11.93 -9.98 -23.96
CA ASN A 255 -11.24 -10.72 -22.92
C ASN A 255 -12.25 -11.28 -21.91
N LYS A 256 -12.11 -12.56 -21.58
CA LYS A 256 -12.88 -13.11 -20.46
C LYS A 256 -12.41 -12.41 -19.18
N ALA A 257 -13.35 -12.11 -18.31
CA ALA A 257 -13.10 -11.47 -17.03
C ALA A 257 -13.78 -12.22 -15.91
N ALA A 258 -13.24 -12.06 -14.70
CA ALA A 258 -13.93 -12.38 -13.46
C ALA A 258 -13.53 -11.35 -12.41
N LEU A 259 -14.53 -10.81 -11.72
CA LEU A 259 -14.34 -9.86 -10.63
C LEU A 259 -14.82 -10.51 -9.34
N LYS A 260 -13.94 -10.67 -8.41
CA LYS A 260 -14.13 -11.39 -7.15
C LYS A 260 -13.85 -10.50 -5.96
N MET A 261 -14.56 -10.73 -4.85
CA MET A 261 -14.36 -10.03 -3.59
C MET A 261 -14.35 -11.03 -2.43
N ASP A 262 -13.71 -10.66 -1.31
CA ASP A 262 -13.91 -11.38 -0.07
C ASP A 262 -15.32 -11.12 0.50
N ALA A 263 -15.74 -11.93 1.46
CA ALA A 263 -17.08 -11.84 2.05
C ALA A 263 -17.40 -10.49 2.73
N GLN A 264 -16.39 -9.68 3.00
CA GLN A 264 -16.55 -8.34 3.58
C GLN A 264 -16.41 -7.21 2.57
N HIS A 265 -16.13 -7.51 1.29
CA HIS A 265 -15.89 -6.57 0.21
C HIS A 265 -14.65 -5.67 0.39
N ARG A 266 -13.76 -6.03 1.32
CA ARG A 266 -12.53 -5.25 1.61
C ARG A 266 -11.41 -5.53 0.59
N HIS A 267 -11.32 -6.79 0.14
CA HIS A 267 -10.33 -7.26 -0.82
C HIS A 267 -11.00 -7.60 -2.14
N ALA A 268 -10.22 -7.52 -3.21
CA ALA A 268 -10.74 -7.89 -4.51
C ALA A 268 -9.68 -8.52 -5.40
N ALA A 269 -10.12 -9.35 -6.34
CA ALA A 269 -9.32 -9.86 -7.44
C ALA A 269 -10.01 -9.52 -8.76
N MET A 270 -9.27 -8.87 -9.65
CA MET A 270 -9.64 -8.64 -11.03
C MET A 270 -8.85 -9.59 -11.91
N ILE A 271 -9.53 -10.48 -12.58
CA ILE A 271 -8.97 -11.54 -13.41
C ILE A 271 -9.31 -11.27 -14.88
N SER A 272 -8.30 -11.36 -15.75
CA SER A 272 -8.47 -11.26 -17.20
C SER A 272 -7.76 -12.39 -17.89
N THR A 273 -8.46 -13.01 -18.83
CA THR A 273 -7.92 -14.02 -19.75
C THR A 273 -7.97 -13.49 -21.16
N ARG A 274 -6.81 -13.39 -21.80
CA ARG A 274 -6.71 -12.89 -23.17
C ARG A 274 -7.42 -13.85 -24.13
N GLY A 275 -8.35 -13.31 -24.93
CA GLY A 275 -9.04 -14.07 -25.96
C GLY A 275 -8.11 -14.46 -27.13
N ASN A 276 -8.52 -15.44 -27.91
CA ASN A 276 -7.82 -15.85 -29.12
C ASN A 276 -7.84 -14.73 -30.19
N ALA A 277 -6.75 -14.55 -30.90
CA ALA A 277 -6.47 -13.45 -31.84
C ALA A 277 -7.40 -13.35 -33.09
N GLY A 278 -8.55 -14.03 -33.11
CA GLY A 278 -9.34 -14.20 -34.32
C GLY A 278 -10.49 -13.19 -34.58
N LYS A 279 -11.01 -12.51 -33.56
CA LYS A 279 -12.06 -11.48 -33.73
C LYS A 279 -11.75 -10.29 -32.85
N GLN A 280 -11.50 -9.15 -33.48
CA GLN A 280 -11.39 -7.87 -32.78
C GLN A 280 -12.82 -7.42 -32.45
N SER A 281 -13.06 -7.08 -31.18
CA SER A 281 -14.32 -6.47 -30.76
C SER A 281 -14.54 -5.16 -31.48
N ASP A 282 -15.78 -4.76 -31.69
CA ASP A 282 -16.11 -3.45 -32.21
C ASP A 282 -15.65 -2.37 -31.22
N VAL A 283 -14.52 -1.77 -31.52
CA VAL A 283 -13.93 -0.65 -30.78
C VAL A 283 -14.16 0.69 -31.48
N SER A 284 -15.11 0.75 -32.43
CA SER A 284 -15.40 1.96 -33.22
C SER A 284 -15.76 3.18 -32.35
N GLN A 285 -16.23 2.95 -31.13
CA GLN A 285 -16.53 4.01 -30.15
C GLN A 285 -15.28 4.53 -29.40
N VAL A 286 -14.13 3.85 -29.52
CA VAL A 286 -12.88 4.27 -28.86
C VAL A 286 -12.09 5.14 -29.84
N THR A 287 -12.28 6.45 -29.76
CA THR A 287 -11.69 7.43 -30.70
C THR A 287 -10.17 7.52 -30.65
N SER A 288 -9.55 7.06 -29.55
CA SER A 288 -8.10 7.06 -29.35
C SER A 288 -7.38 5.84 -29.94
N PHE A 289 -8.13 4.82 -30.39
CA PHE A 289 -7.54 3.64 -31.02
C PHE A 289 -6.88 3.97 -32.37
N LYS A 290 -5.62 3.50 -32.53
CA LYS A 290 -4.82 3.73 -33.75
C LYS A 290 -4.33 2.41 -34.32
N SER A 291 -5.08 1.84 -35.24
CA SER A 291 -4.81 0.53 -35.87
C SER A 291 -3.52 0.46 -36.68
N SER A 292 -2.92 1.61 -37.04
CA SER A 292 -1.73 1.69 -37.87
C SER A 292 -0.42 1.74 -37.09
N MET A 293 -0.45 1.78 -35.75
CA MET A 293 0.76 1.83 -34.94
C MET A 293 1.36 0.44 -34.76
N ALA A 294 2.69 0.34 -34.90
CA ALA A 294 3.46 -0.84 -34.58
C ALA A 294 4.56 -0.48 -33.57
N LEU A 295 4.89 -1.43 -32.69
CA LEU A 295 6.03 -1.26 -31.78
C LEU A 295 7.34 -1.36 -32.56
N GLU A 296 8.26 -0.44 -32.30
CA GLU A 296 9.63 -0.50 -32.83
C GLU A 296 10.37 -1.73 -32.27
N ASP A 297 10.20 -2.03 -31.01
CA ASP A 297 10.73 -3.25 -30.37
C ASP A 297 9.58 -4.21 -30.01
N PRO A 298 9.32 -5.24 -30.83
CA PRO A 298 8.23 -6.20 -30.58
C PRO A 298 8.47 -7.07 -29.32
N ARG A 299 9.71 -7.08 -28.77
CA ARG A 299 10.03 -7.88 -27.57
C ARG A 299 9.29 -7.40 -26.32
N PHE A 300 8.74 -6.19 -26.31
CA PHE A 300 7.85 -5.74 -25.22
C PHE A 300 6.56 -6.58 -25.14
N LEU A 301 6.13 -7.16 -26.27
CA LEU A 301 4.96 -8.04 -26.36
C LEU A 301 5.33 -9.52 -26.43
N ASP A 302 6.60 -9.87 -26.23
CA ASP A 302 7.07 -11.24 -26.16
C ASP A 302 6.56 -11.90 -24.87
N ILE A 303 5.43 -12.61 -24.99
CA ILE A 303 4.73 -13.27 -23.89
C ILE A 303 4.96 -14.76 -23.99
N VAL A 304 5.42 -15.36 -22.90
CA VAL A 304 5.55 -16.81 -22.75
C VAL A 304 4.57 -17.28 -21.69
N HIS A 305 3.72 -18.21 -22.04
CA HIS A 305 2.82 -18.83 -21.08
C HIS A 305 3.62 -19.62 -20.03
N GLU A 306 3.32 -19.38 -18.76
CA GLU A 306 3.89 -20.12 -17.63
C GLU A 306 2.80 -21.02 -17.03
N ASP A 307 3.14 -22.29 -16.76
CA ASP A 307 2.17 -23.29 -16.31
C ASP A 307 1.38 -22.89 -15.05
N TRP A 308 2.01 -22.12 -14.15
CA TRP A 308 1.38 -21.63 -12.92
C TRP A 308 0.26 -20.61 -13.16
N TRP A 309 0.17 -20.04 -14.37
CA TRP A 309 -0.92 -19.07 -14.67
C TRP A 309 -2.27 -19.77 -14.72
N GLY A 310 -2.33 -21.02 -15.23
CA GLY A 310 -3.57 -21.59 -15.72
C GLY A 310 -4.07 -20.81 -16.93
N GLU A 311 -5.36 -20.44 -16.96
CA GLU A 311 -5.95 -19.63 -18.05
C GLU A 311 -5.68 -18.12 -17.93
N PRO A 312 -5.73 -17.47 -16.72
CA PRO A 312 -5.60 -16.02 -16.61
C PRO A 312 -4.26 -15.48 -17.09
N THR A 313 -4.29 -14.42 -17.91
CA THR A 313 -3.10 -13.72 -18.39
C THR A 313 -2.77 -12.45 -17.58
N ALA A 314 -3.75 -11.96 -16.81
CA ALA A 314 -3.55 -10.88 -15.86
C ALA A 314 -4.44 -11.11 -14.63
N VAL A 315 -3.85 -10.94 -13.45
CA VAL A 315 -4.56 -10.97 -12.16
C VAL A 315 -4.04 -9.83 -11.30
N MET A 316 -4.96 -8.96 -10.88
CA MET A 316 -4.70 -7.88 -9.93
C MET A 316 -5.43 -8.20 -8.64
N THR A 317 -4.70 -8.54 -7.58
CA THR A 317 -5.29 -8.80 -6.27
C THR A 317 -5.02 -7.63 -5.35
N THR A 318 -6.07 -6.95 -4.93
CA THR A 318 -5.99 -5.82 -3.99
C THR A 318 -6.25 -6.31 -2.57
N ILE A 319 -5.27 -6.17 -1.70
CA ILE A 319 -5.43 -6.39 -0.26
C ILE A 319 -5.53 -5.02 0.42
N PHE A 320 -6.72 -4.74 0.90
CA PHE A 320 -6.98 -3.51 1.65
C PHE A 320 -6.18 -3.52 2.98
N PRO A 321 -5.59 -2.39 3.43
CA PRO A 321 -5.76 -1.07 2.81
C PRO A 321 -4.71 -0.75 1.73
N SER A 322 -3.54 -1.40 1.67
CA SER A 322 -2.36 -0.73 1.11
C SER A 322 -1.56 -1.52 0.08
N VAL A 323 -1.96 -2.71 -0.34
CA VAL A 323 -1.14 -3.47 -1.29
C VAL A 323 -1.93 -4.07 -2.44
N ILE A 324 -1.30 -4.07 -3.60
CA ILE A 324 -1.76 -4.76 -4.80
C ILE A 324 -0.70 -5.78 -5.19
N PHE A 325 -1.12 -7.00 -5.44
CA PHE A 325 -0.31 -8.04 -6.06
C PHE A 325 -0.71 -8.16 -7.52
N GLN A 326 0.27 -8.05 -8.39
CA GLN A 326 0.03 -8.08 -9.82
C GLN A 326 0.79 -9.21 -10.48
N GLN A 327 0.06 -9.99 -11.26
CA GLN A 327 0.58 -10.69 -12.41
C GLN A 327 -0.03 -10.03 -13.66
N GLN A 328 0.81 -9.55 -14.55
CA GLN A 328 0.39 -9.05 -15.84
C GLN A 328 1.32 -9.62 -16.90
N VAL A 329 0.82 -10.59 -17.63
CA VAL A 329 1.60 -11.50 -18.46
C VAL A 329 2.81 -12.04 -17.68
N ASN A 330 4.05 -11.91 -18.13
CA ASN A 330 5.22 -12.39 -17.37
C ASN A 330 5.71 -11.42 -16.29
N SER A 331 5.22 -10.17 -16.24
CA SER A 331 5.58 -9.24 -15.18
C SER A 331 4.84 -9.57 -13.89
N VAL A 332 5.57 -9.66 -12.78
CA VAL A 332 5.04 -9.87 -11.44
C VAL A 332 5.60 -8.82 -10.48
N SER A 333 4.72 -8.28 -9.64
CA SER A 333 5.11 -7.22 -8.70
C SER A 333 4.19 -7.12 -7.50
N THR A 334 4.71 -6.57 -6.41
CA THR A 334 3.90 -5.97 -5.36
C THR A 334 3.89 -4.46 -5.54
N ARG A 335 2.75 -3.83 -5.27
CA ARG A 335 2.59 -2.38 -5.34
C ARG A 335 2.07 -1.90 -3.99
N HIS A 336 2.88 -1.17 -3.27
CA HIS A 336 2.56 -0.69 -1.92
C HIS A 336 2.13 0.78 -1.98
N ILE A 337 0.90 1.06 -1.57
CA ILE A 337 0.36 2.40 -1.41
C ILE A 337 0.76 2.90 -0.03
N GLN A 338 1.51 3.99 0.03
CA GLN A 338 2.04 4.59 1.25
C GLN A 338 1.45 5.99 1.41
N PRO A 339 0.37 6.18 2.18
CA PRO A 339 -0.22 7.50 2.40
C PRO A 339 0.79 8.51 2.95
N ASP A 340 0.64 9.78 2.54
CA ASP A 340 1.43 10.91 3.05
C ASP A 340 0.57 12.17 3.03
N GLY A 341 -0.28 12.30 4.04
CA GLY A 341 -1.39 13.25 4.08
C GLY A 341 -2.59 12.83 3.25
N HIS A 342 -3.67 13.59 3.34
CA HIS A 342 -4.92 13.26 2.62
C HIS A 342 -4.82 13.39 1.10
N GLY A 343 -3.88 14.20 0.59
CA GLY A 343 -3.74 14.53 -0.83
C GLY A 343 -2.47 14.02 -1.49
N ASN A 344 -1.73 13.11 -0.87
CA ASN A 344 -0.53 12.53 -1.47
C ASN A 344 -0.32 11.08 -1.02
N PHE A 345 0.32 10.30 -1.86
CA PHE A 345 0.88 9.00 -1.49
C PHE A 345 2.10 8.65 -2.33
N ASP A 346 2.96 7.81 -1.77
CA ASP A 346 4.00 7.14 -2.55
C ASP A 346 3.48 5.77 -3.00
N PHE A 347 3.67 5.46 -4.27
CA PHE A 347 3.35 4.18 -4.85
C PHE A 347 4.65 3.43 -5.14
N VAL A 348 4.94 2.42 -4.31
CA VAL A 348 6.23 1.71 -4.35
C VAL A 348 6.03 0.33 -4.95
N TRP A 349 6.70 0.10 -6.06
CA TRP A 349 6.71 -1.17 -6.77
C TRP A 349 7.92 -1.99 -6.33
N THR A 350 7.70 -3.25 -6.01
CA THR A 350 8.75 -4.26 -5.90
C THR A 350 8.55 -5.26 -7.03
N HIS A 351 9.41 -5.20 -8.04
CA HIS A 351 9.43 -6.17 -9.13
C HIS A 351 10.21 -7.38 -8.68
N PHE A 352 9.65 -8.55 -8.90
CA PHE A 352 10.30 -9.81 -8.55
C PHE A 352 10.20 -10.82 -9.68
N GLY A 353 10.95 -11.87 -9.59
CA GLY A 353 10.87 -13.08 -10.39
C GLY A 353 10.99 -14.29 -9.48
N PHE A 354 11.26 -15.41 -10.04
CA PHE A 354 11.46 -16.64 -9.30
C PHE A 354 12.92 -17.10 -9.40
N ALA A 355 13.41 -17.79 -8.38
CA ALA A 355 14.82 -18.20 -8.33
C ALA A 355 15.22 -19.20 -9.45
N ASP A 356 14.22 -19.88 -10.01
CA ASP A 356 14.36 -20.82 -11.14
C ASP A 356 14.09 -20.19 -12.51
N ASP A 357 13.90 -18.86 -12.59
CA ASP A 357 13.79 -18.16 -13.87
C ASP A 357 15.08 -18.24 -14.68
N THR A 358 14.97 -18.54 -15.97
CA THR A 358 16.11 -18.42 -16.86
C THR A 358 16.53 -16.95 -17.06
N PRO A 359 17.76 -16.67 -17.51
CA PRO A 359 18.17 -15.31 -17.84
C PRO A 359 17.24 -14.62 -18.84
N GLU A 360 16.69 -15.35 -19.81
CA GLU A 360 15.74 -14.87 -20.81
C GLU A 360 14.40 -14.50 -20.17
N MET A 361 13.91 -15.31 -19.22
CA MET A 361 12.68 -15.02 -18.48
C MET A 361 12.87 -13.80 -17.58
N THR A 362 13.98 -13.70 -16.87
CA THR A 362 14.34 -12.51 -16.08
C THR A 362 14.36 -11.25 -16.94
N ALA A 363 15.00 -11.30 -18.11
CA ALA A 363 15.04 -10.16 -19.04
C ALA A 363 13.64 -9.80 -19.56
N ARG A 364 12.77 -10.81 -19.81
CA ARG A 364 11.37 -10.60 -20.20
C ARG A 364 10.59 -9.90 -19.10
N ARG A 365 10.68 -10.39 -17.85
CA ARG A 365 10.03 -9.76 -16.69
C ARG A 365 10.44 -8.29 -16.55
N LEU A 366 11.74 -7.98 -16.70
CA LEU A 366 12.24 -6.61 -16.59
C LEU A 366 11.75 -5.70 -17.73
N ARG A 367 11.69 -6.20 -18.97
CA ARG A 367 11.12 -5.43 -20.09
C ARG A 367 9.65 -5.09 -19.83
N GLN A 368 8.87 -6.07 -19.42
CA GLN A 368 7.46 -5.88 -19.12
C GLN A 368 7.25 -5.03 -17.87
N ALA A 369 8.10 -5.14 -16.84
CA ALA A 369 8.07 -4.26 -15.67
C ALA A 369 8.29 -2.79 -16.06
N ASN A 370 9.23 -2.51 -17.00
CA ASN A 370 9.41 -1.17 -17.53
C ASN A 370 8.21 -0.68 -18.35
N LEU A 371 7.49 -1.59 -19.00
CA LEU A 371 6.31 -1.25 -19.76
C LEU A 371 5.13 -0.86 -18.89
N PHE A 372 4.83 -1.67 -17.86
CA PHE A 372 3.67 -1.51 -17.00
C PHE A 372 3.91 -0.58 -15.81
N GLY A 373 5.15 -0.42 -15.40
CA GLY A 373 5.55 0.38 -14.24
C GLY A 373 5.56 1.90 -14.49
N PRO A 374 5.97 2.68 -13.48
CA PRO A 374 5.99 4.15 -13.55
C PRO A 374 6.88 4.74 -14.65
N ALA A 375 7.87 3.99 -15.11
CA ALA A 375 8.73 4.40 -16.21
C ALA A 375 8.13 4.11 -17.61
N GLY A 376 6.98 3.43 -17.65
CA GLY A 376 6.28 3.04 -18.87
C GLY A 376 5.00 3.83 -19.09
N PHE A 377 4.17 3.32 -20.00
CA PHE A 377 2.98 4.02 -20.47
C PHE A 377 1.74 3.80 -19.61
N VAL A 378 1.75 2.83 -18.67
CA VAL A 378 0.52 2.43 -17.95
C VAL A 378 0.41 3.19 -16.65
N SER A 379 1.31 2.99 -15.72
CA SER A 379 1.19 3.61 -14.40
C SER A 379 1.40 5.13 -14.41
N ALA A 380 2.00 5.69 -15.44
CA ALA A 380 2.11 7.14 -15.61
C ALA A 380 0.74 7.76 -15.93
N ASP A 381 -0.05 7.13 -16.81
CA ASP A 381 -1.41 7.57 -17.15
C ASP A 381 -2.31 7.54 -15.91
N ASP A 382 -2.22 6.45 -15.12
CA ASP A 382 -2.96 6.31 -13.85
C ASP A 382 -2.60 7.43 -12.87
N GLY A 383 -1.31 7.73 -12.73
CA GLY A 383 -0.82 8.78 -11.86
C GLY A 383 -1.37 10.17 -12.23
N GLU A 384 -1.36 10.51 -13.52
CA GLU A 384 -1.92 11.77 -14.02
C GLU A 384 -3.44 11.84 -13.81
N ALA A 385 -4.16 10.75 -14.10
CA ALA A 385 -5.60 10.69 -13.90
C ALA A 385 -5.98 10.89 -12.42
N ILE A 386 -5.25 10.27 -11.50
CA ILE A 386 -5.45 10.42 -10.05
C ILE A 386 -5.16 11.85 -9.60
N GLU A 387 -4.04 12.44 -10.03
CA GLU A 387 -3.68 13.83 -9.70
C GLU A 387 -4.76 14.82 -10.15
N LEU A 388 -5.21 14.71 -11.40
CA LEU A 388 -6.23 15.59 -11.95
C LEU A 388 -7.60 15.37 -11.31
N SER A 389 -7.93 14.13 -10.92
CA SER A 389 -9.15 13.84 -10.15
C SER A 389 -9.11 14.49 -8.77
N GLN A 390 -7.99 14.38 -8.06
CA GLN A 390 -7.79 15.06 -6.76
C GLN A 390 -7.98 16.56 -6.88
N CYS A 391 -7.38 17.20 -7.90
CA CYS A 391 -7.57 18.63 -8.18
C CYS A 391 -9.06 18.98 -8.39
N GLY A 392 -9.80 18.12 -9.08
CA GLY A 392 -11.23 18.31 -9.30
C GLY A 392 -12.05 18.19 -8.01
N PHE A 393 -11.70 17.24 -7.15
CA PHE A 393 -12.38 17.05 -5.85
C PHE A 393 -12.17 18.23 -4.92
N GLU A 394 -10.95 18.75 -4.84
CA GLU A 394 -10.60 19.92 -4.02
C GLU A 394 -11.31 21.19 -4.46
N GLN A 395 -11.57 21.36 -5.77
CA GLN A 395 -12.33 22.51 -6.29
C GLN A 395 -13.82 22.42 -5.93
N LYS A 396 -14.37 21.24 -5.67
CA LYS A 396 -15.80 21.03 -5.45
C LYS A 396 -16.09 20.07 -4.30
N PRO A 397 -15.65 20.35 -3.06
CA PRO A 397 -15.73 19.38 -1.96
C PRO A 397 -17.16 18.95 -1.61
N GLY A 398 -18.18 19.75 -1.93
CA GLY A 398 -19.60 19.40 -1.73
C GLY A 398 -20.20 18.51 -2.83
N HIS A 399 -19.42 18.12 -3.85
CA HIS A 399 -19.89 17.23 -4.92
C HIS A 399 -19.65 15.73 -4.59
N ARG A 400 -19.91 14.88 -5.56
CA ARG A 400 -19.81 13.42 -5.45
C ARG A 400 -19.31 12.79 -6.75
N ALA A 401 -18.56 11.72 -6.64
CA ALA A 401 -18.25 10.82 -7.73
C ALA A 401 -19.44 9.89 -8.00
N LEU A 402 -19.47 9.32 -9.21
CA LEU A 402 -20.49 8.43 -9.70
C LEU A 402 -19.85 7.05 -9.95
N ALA A 403 -20.32 6.02 -9.29
CA ALA A 403 -19.90 4.63 -9.46
C ALA A 403 -21.13 3.75 -9.77
N GLU A 404 -21.82 4.02 -10.90
CA GLU A 404 -23.05 3.33 -11.28
C GLU A 404 -22.90 2.38 -12.48
N LEU A 405 -21.74 2.35 -13.10
CA LEU A 405 -21.55 1.46 -14.23
C LEU A 405 -21.76 0.00 -13.81
N GLY A 406 -22.58 -0.72 -14.57
CA GLY A 406 -22.99 -2.09 -14.24
C GLY A 406 -24.04 -2.20 -13.14
N GLY A 407 -24.68 -1.08 -12.73
CA GLY A 407 -25.70 -1.05 -11.69
C GLY A 407 -25.24 -0.45 -10.37
N ARG A 408 -26.01 -0.66 -9.31
CA ARG A 408 -25.74 -0.11 -7.96
C ARG A 408 -25.39 -1.15 -6.90
N GLY A 409 -25.54 -2.42 -7.22
CA GLY A 409 -25.18 -3.54 -6.34
C GLY A 409 -23.67 -3.81 -6.30
N VAL A 410 -23.29 -4.79 -5.49
CA VAL A 410 -21.91 -5.21 -5.28
C VAL A 410 -21.67 -6.67 -5.66
N GLU A 411 -22.46 -7.19 -6.55
CA GLU A 411 -22.36 -8.57 -7.01
C GLU A 411 -21.08 -8.80 -7.82
N GLU A 412 -20.54 -10.00 -7.72
CA GLU A 412 -19.45 -10.45 -8.58
C GLU A 412 -19.91 -10.51 -10.04
N THR A 413 -19.02 -10.24 -10.98
CA THR A 413 -19.34 -10.22 -12.41
C THR A 413 -18.29 -10.95 -13.25
N ASP A 414 -18.68 -11.33 -14.47
CA ASP A 414 -17.84 -11.99 -15.46
C ASP A 414 -17.45 -11.08 -16.64
N HIS A 415 -17.63 -9.76 -16.48
CA HIS A 415 -17.31 -8.75 -17.49
C HIS A 415 -16.65 -7.52 -16.89
N MET A 416 -15.98 -6.72 -17.74
CA MET A 416 -15.19 -5.54 -17.33
C MET A 416 -15.98 -4.22 -17.34
N VAL A 417 -17.25 -4.21 -17.76
CA VAL A 417 -18.06 -2.99 -17.89
C VAL A 417 -18.87 -2.76 -16.61
N THR A 418 -18.17 -2.50 -15.51
CA THR A 418 -18.77 -2.35 -14.17
C THR A 418 -17.83 -1.65 -13.20
N GLU A 419 -18.36 -1.06 -12.13
CA GLU A 419 -17.64 -0.47 -11.00
C GLU A 419 -17.98 -1.20 -9.68
N THR A 420 -18.40 -2.46 -9.75
CA THR A 420 -18.88 -3.23 -8.59
C THR A 420 -17.83 -3.34 -7.49
N LEU A 421 -16.53 -3.52 -7.85
CA LEU A 421 -15.44 -3.64 -6.85
C LEU A 421 -15.19 -2.33 -6.10
N ILE A 422 -15.40 -1.18 -6.74
CA ILE A 422 -15.32 0.15 -6.11
C ILE A 422 -16.44 0.29 -5.08
N ARG A 423 -17.68 -0.04 -5.49
CA ARG A 423 -18.84 0.01 -4.59
C ARG A 423 -18.66 -0.89 -3.37
N GLY A 424 -18.19 -2.13 -3.58
CA GLY A 424 -17.88 -3.06 -2.49
C GLY A 424 -16.85 -2.51 -1.51
N MET A 425 -15.74 -1.95 -2.03
CA MET A 425 -14.73 -1.31 -1.19
C MET A 425 -15.32 -0.20 -0.32
N TYR A 426 -16.22 0.62 -0.87
CA TYR A 426 -16.84 1.70 -0.11
C TYR A 426 -17.93 1.22 0.85
N GLU A 427 -18.57 0.09 0.62
CA GLU A 427 -19.41 -0.55 1.65
C GLU A 427 -18.58 -0.94 2.87
N TYR A 428 -17.43 -1.59 2.64
CA TYR A 428 -16.52 -1.93 3.72
C TYR A 428 -15.96 -0.68 4.42
N TRP A 429 -15.48 0.29 3.65
CA TRP A 429 -14.95 1.56 4.16
C TRP A 429 -15.98 2.25 5.06
N ARG A 430 -17.20 2.39 4.59
CA ARG A 430 -18.31 3.03 5.31
C ARG A 430 -18.63 2.30 6.60
N LYS A 431 -18.74 0.97 6.56
CA LYS A 431 -18.98 0.13 7.73
C LYS A 431 -17.95 0.37 8.83
N VAL A 432 -16.66 0.51 8.50
CA VAL A 432 -15.57 0.68 9.48
C VAL A 432 -15.46 2.12 9.97
N ILE A 433 -15.66 3.09 9.09
CA ILE A 433 -15.54 4.52 9.44
C ILE A 433 -16.76 5.01 10.22
N GLU A 434 -17.95 4.50 9.95
CA GLU A 434 -19.17 4.91 10.65
C GLU A 434 -19.40 4.12 11.96
N ALA A 435 -18.62 3.02 12.22
CA ALA A 435 -18.62 2.30 13.47
C ALA A 435 -17.82 3.05 14.57
#